data_f5241a499071367d4f41d4a0bbc62ef2
#
_entry.id   f5241a499071367d4f41d4a0bbc62ef2
#
_cell.length_a   1.000
_cell.length_b   1.000
_cell.length_c   1.000
_cell.angle_alpha   90.00
_cell.angle_beta   90.00
_cell.angle_gamma   90.00
#
_symmetry.space_group_name_H-M   'P 1'
#
loop_
_entity.id
_entity.type
_entity.pdbx_description
1 polymer ?
#
loop_
_entity_poly.entity_id
_entity_poly.type
_entity_poly.pdbx_seq_one_letter_code
_entity_poly.pdbx_strand_id
1 'polypeptide(L)'
;MSTSSSTVSAFALGPKALIAYLAFLSAFVPLSTDLYLPALPSMGQFFHASPELTNLTLSCFMLLYSLSMLVWGPFSDKYGRRPILLAGLVIYILASIGSALSDSVYQLIAGRCFQALGSGAISAVSLTVVKDSFRGRAMENVLTLIQTMIVLAPMLAPVLGGLLLTVTSWRGIFWALTVCGVAALALSFALRETLTDPTPGSALHSLGRVTVVLRHARFRSLLIIFSLSSMPFMAYLAASAYVFEDN
;
A
#
# COMPACT_ATOMS: atom_id res chain seq x y z
N MET A 1 17.49 10.31 -38.43
CA MET A 1 17.67 8.90 -38.04
C MET A 1 16.74 8.60 -36.90
N SER A 2 15.63 7.94 -37.22
CA SER A 2 14.58 7.58 -36.29
C SER A 2 15.01 6.30 -35.56
N THR A 3 15.43 6.42 -34.32
CA THR A 3 15.55 5.25 -33.42
C THR A 3 14.20 5.05 -32.77
N SER A 4 13.34 4.30 -33.44
CA SER A 4 12.18 3.68 -32.78
C SER A 4 12.72 2.60 -31.83
N SER A 5 13.03 2.98 -30.57
CA SER A 5 13.19 2.02 -29.50
C SER A 5 11.82 1.37 -29.28
N SER A 6 11.67 0.15 -29.76
CA SER A 6 10.56 -0.73 -29.41
C SER A 6 10.62 -0.99 -27.90
N THR A 7 10.02 -0.09 -27.12
CA THR A 7 9.72 -0.35 -25.72
C THR A 7 8.77 -1.53 -25.70
N VAL A 8 9.29 -2.72 -25.40
CA VAL A 8 8.46 -3.88 -25.09
C VAL A 8 7.55 -3.46 -23.96
N SER A 9 6.24 -3.39 -24.22
CA SER A 9 5.29 -2.96 -23.20
C SER A 9 5.41 -3.88 -22.00
N ALA A 10 5.74 -3.32 -20.84
CA ALA A 10 5.83 -4.04 -19.57
C ALA A 10 4.50 -4.68 -19.16
N PHE A 11 3.42 -4.32 -19.83
CA PHE A 11 2.08 -4.84 -19.61
C PHE A 11 1.50 -5.37 -20.93
N ALA A 12 0.98 -6.59 -20.91
CA ALA A 12 0.43 -7.22 -22.13
C ALA A 12 -0.71 -6.41 -22.78
N LEU A 13 -1.46 -5.66 -21.96
CA LEU A 13 -2.58 -4.83 -22.40
C LEU A 13 -2.18 -3.39 -22.81
N GLY A 14 -0.86 -3.11 -22.85
CA GLY A 14 -0.33 -1.83 -23.31
C GLY A 14 -0.05 -0.80 -22.21
N PRO A 15 0.62 0.33 -22.56
CA PRO A 15 1.11 1.31 -21.58
C PRO A 15 0.01 2.04 -20.82
N LYS A 16 -1.14 2.34 -21.44
CA LYS A 16 -2.25 3.00 -20.74
C LYS A 16 -2.86 2.11 -19.66
N ALA A 17 -2.99 0.81 -19.94
CA ALA A 17 -3.47 -0.16 -18.97
C ALA A 17 -2.47 -0.38 -17.84
N LEU A 18 -1.16 -0.32 -18.11
CA LEU A 18 -0.13 -0.32 -17.07
C LEU A 18 -0.29 0.87 -16.12
N ILE A 19 -0.48 2.07 -16.65
CA ILE A 19 -0.66 3.29 -15.85
C ILE A 19 -1.91 3.16 -14.95
N ALA A 20 -3.05 2.74 -15.51
CA ALA A 20 -4.27 2.52 -14.75
C ALA A 20 -4.09 1.45 -13.65
N TYR A 21 -3.38 0.37 -13.97
CA TYR A 21 -3.06 -0.69 -13.02
C TYR A 21 -2.16 -0.20 -11.87
N LEU A 22 -1.10 0.55 -12.18
CA LEU A 22 -0.19 1.10 -11.16
C LEU A 22 -0.91 2.14 -10.27
N ALA A 23 -1.79 2.95 -10.84
CA ALA A 23 -2.64 3.86 -10.09
C ALA A 23 -3.60 3.09 -9.16
N PHE A 24 -4.20 2.00 -9.63
CA PHE A 24 -5.03 1.12 -8.81
C PHE A 24 -4.25 0.47 -7.67
N LEU A 25 -3.04 -0.06 -7.93
CA LEU A 25 -2.17 -0.61 -6.87
C LEU A 25 -1.81 0.43 -5.81
N SER A 26 -1.62 1.68 -6.22
CA SER A 26 -1.27 2.77 -5.30
C SER A 26 -2.42 3.16 -4.37
N ALA A 27 -3.67 2.83 -4.72
CA ALA A 27 -4.84 3.05 -3.88
C ALA A 27 -5.00 2.00 -2.76
N PHE A 28 -4.25 0.89 -2.79
CA PHE A 28 -4.41 -0.19 -1.80
C PHE A 28 -4.20 0.26 -0.36
N VAL A 29 -3.20 1.10 -0.11
CA VAL A 29 -2.90 1.57 1.26
C VAL A 29 -4.00 2.48 1.78
N PRO A 30 -4.37 3.59 1.08
CA PRO A 30 -5.50 4.41 1.50
C PRO A 30 -6.81 3.62 1.64
N LEU A 31 -7.11 2.73 0.70
CA LEU A 31 -8.30 1.88 0.83
C LEU A 31 -8.24 0.99 2.08
N SER A 32 -7.07 0.41 2.37
CA SER A 32 -6.91 -0.47 3.53
C SER A 32 -6.97 0.27 4.87
N THR A 33 -6.70 1.57 4.90
CA THR A 33 -6.71 2.38 6.13
C THR A 33 -7.99 3.19 6.27
N ASP A 34 -8.40 3.88 5.21
CA ASP A 34 -9.41 4.92 5.32
C ASP A 34 -10.82 4.39 5.04
N LEU A 35 -10.96 3.35 4.20
CA LEU A 35 -12.24 2.66 3.98
C LEU A 35 -12.78 2.03 5.27
N TYR A 36 -11.90 1.65 6.16
CA TYR A 36 -12.17 0.94 7.39
C TYR A 36 -12.42 1.89 8.58
N LEU A 37 -12.00 3.16 8.52
CA LEU A 37 -12.16 4.13 9.61
C LEU A 37 -13.61 4.22 10.15
N PRO A 38 -14.65 4.32 9.29
CA PRO A 38 -16.03 4.39 9.77
C PRO A 38 -16.52 3.14 10.50
N ALA A 39 -15.82 2.01 10.36
CA ALA A 39 -16.17 0.75 10.99
C ALA A 39 -15.56 0.57 12.39
N LEU A 40 -14.57 1.39 12.77
CA LEU A 40 -13.88 1.27 14.06
C LEU A 40 -14.84 1.21 15.28
N PRO A 41 -15.86 2.10 15.40
CA PRO A 41 -16.78 2.05 16.52
C PRO A 41 -17.58 0.73 16.59
N SER A 42 -18.06 0.24 15.45
CA SER A 42 -18.83 -1.01 15.38
C SER A 42 -17.98 -2.24 15.71
N MET A 43 -16.70 -2.21 15.36
CA MET A 43 -15.74 -3.26 15.74
C MET A 43 -15.46 -3.25 17.25
N GLY A 44 -15.25 -2.05 17.83
CA GLY A 44 -15.08 -1.90 19.27
C GLY A 44 -16.26 -2.50 20.04
N GLN A 45 -17.46 -2.22 19.61
CA GLN A 45 -18.69 -2.82 20.20
C GLN A 45 -18.74 -4.34 20.00
N PHE A 46 -18.45 -4.82 18.81
CA PHE A 46 -18.51 -6.26 18.50
C PHE A 46 -17.50 -7.08 19.31
N PHE A 47 -16.28 -6.58 19.47
CA PHE A 47 -15.21 -7.28 20.19
C PHE A 47 -15.20 -6.96 21.69
N HIS A 48 -16.09 -6.11 22.19
CA HIS A 48 -16.05 -5.57 23.56
C HIS A 48 -14.67 -5.00 23.91
N ALA A 49 -14.04 -4.34 22.96
CA ALA A 49 -12.68 -3.82 23.05
C ALA A 49 -12.68 -2.30 23.27
N SER A 50 -11.68 -1.81 23.99
CA SER A 50 -11.52 -0.37 24.17
C SER A 50 -11.15 0.33 22.83
N PRO A 51 -11.46 1.62 22.69
CA PRO A 51 -11.07 2.40 21.51
C PRO A 51 -9.56 2.32 21.21
N GLU A 52 -8.74 2.33 22.26
CA GLU A 52 -7.28 2.25 22.13
C GLU A 52 -6.86 0.92 21.50
N LEU A 53 -7.44 -0.19 21.95
CA LEU A 53 -7.15 -1.52 21.44
C LEU A 53 -7.63 -1.68 19.98
N THR A 54 -8.77 -1.08 19.65
CA THR A 54 -9.30 -1.08 18.28
C THR A 54 -8.41 -0.21 17.37
N ASN A 55 -7.96 0.95 17.82
CA ASN A 55 -7.04 1.82 17.08
C ASN A 55 -5.64 1.19 16.88
N LEU A 56 -5.26 0.24 17.74
CA LEU A 56 -4.00 -0.50 17.59
C LEU A 56 -3.95 -1.28 16.26
N THR A 57 -5.11 -1.71 15.73
CA THR A 57 -5.21 -2.35 14.41
C THR A 57 -4.69 -1.45 13.29
N LEU A 58 -4.95 -0.14 13.37
CA LEU A 58 -4.47 0.86 12.42
C LEU A 58 -2.98 1.17 12.64
N SER A 59 -2.58 1.39 13.89
CA SER A 59 -1.20 1.73 14.23
C SER A 59 -0.23 0.61 13.88
N CYS A 60 -0.58 -0.65 14.18
CA CYS A 60 0.21 -1.81 13.79
C CYS A 60 0.30 -1.97 12.27
N PHE A 61 -0.81 -1.73 11.56
CA PHE A 61 -0.80 -1.74 10.10
C PHE A 61 0.20 -0.72 9.55
N MET A 62 0.12 0.54 9.98
CA MET A 62 0.98 1.63 9.49
C MET A 62 2.46 1.37 9.79
N LEU A 63 2.77 0.90 11.01
CA LEU A 63 4.14 0.58 11.41
C LEU A 63 4.71 -0.54 10.54
N LEU A 64 3.99 -1.66 10.43
CA LEU A 64 4.46 -2.81 9.66
C LEU A 64 4.48 -2.55 8.16
N TYR A 65 3.54 -1.76 7.63
CA TYR A 65 3.56 -1.31 6.25
C TYR A 65 4.87 -0.56 5.94
N SER A 66 5.22 0.41 6.77
CA SER A 66 6.45 1.20 6.58
C SER A 66 7.71 0.34 6.63
N LEU A 67 7.80 -0.57 7.61
CA LEU A 67 8.92 -1.50 7.74
C LEU A 67 8.97 -2.49 6.56
N SER A 68 7.84 -3.03 6.16
CA SER A 68 7.77 -4.01 5.09
C SER A 68 8.18 -3.43 3.73
N MET A 69 7.83 -2.17 3.47
CA MET A 69 8.23 -1.48 2.24
C MET A 69 9.76 -1.39 2.11
N LEU A 70 10.48 -1.18 3.22
CA LEU A 70 11.95 -1.18 3.24
C LEU A 70 12.53 -2.56 2.92
N VAL A 71 11.86 -3.62 3.35
CA VAL A 71 12.31 -5.00 3.12
C VAL A 71 12.03 -5.44 1.68
N TRP A 72 10.82 -5.22 1.19
CA TRP A 72 10.41 -5.70 -0.12
C TRP A 72 11.12 -5.02 -1.30
N GLY A 73 11.63 -3.78 -1.14
CA GLY A 73 12.44 -3.12 -2.15
C GLY A 73 13.62 -3.99 -2.61
N PRO A 74 14.60 -4.29 -1.73
CA PRO A 74 15.74 -5.14 -2.04
C PRO A 74 15.38 -6.56 -2.48
N PHE A 75 14.29 -7.13 -1.95
CA PHE A 75 13.83 -8.44 -2.40
C PHE A 75 13.33 -8.38 -3.84
N SER A 76 12.62 -7.32 -4.24
CA SER A 76 12.16 -7.16 -5.62
C SER A 76 13.31 -6.87 -6.59
N ASP A 77 14.40 -6.25 -6.13
CA ASP A 77 15.63 -6.02 -6.92
C ASP A 77 16.42 -7.30 -7.19
N LYS A 78 16.20 -8.32 -6.38
CA LYS A 78 16.89 -9.62 -6.50
C LYS A 78 16.05 -10.69 -7.20
N TYR A 79 14.80 -10.84 -6.77
CA TYR A 79 13.95 -11.94 -7.20
C TYR A 79 13.00 -11.58 -8.35
N GLY A 80 12.97 -10.32 -8.75
CA GLY A 80 12.08 -9.80 -9.78
C GLY A 80 10.88 -9.05 -9.21
N ARG A 81 10.32 -8.15 -10.01
CA ARG A 81 9.18 -7.31 -9.63
C ARG A 81 7.90 -8.13 -9.55
N ARG A 82 7.65 -8.91 -10.60
CA ARG A 82 6.43 -9.70 -10.74
C ARG A 82 6.27 -10.75 -9.65
N PRO A 83 7.25 -11.61 -9.32
CA PRO A 83 7.11 -12.60 -8.24
C PRO A 83 6.81 -11.97 -6.89
N ILE A 84 7.49 -10.88 -6.55
CA ILE A 84 7.30 -10.18 -5.27
C ILE A 84 5.91 -9.51 -5.21
N LEU A 85 5.44 -8.94 -6.31
CA LEU A 85 4.09 -8.37 -6.39
C LEU A 85 3.02 -9.45 -6.19
N LEU A 86 3.15 -10.60 -6.87
CA LEU A 86 2.23 -11.71 -6.72
C LEU A 86 2.21 -12.25 -5.29
N ALA A 87 3.39 -12.44 -4.68
CA ALA A 87 3.51 -12.85 -3.28
C ALA A 87 2.84 -11.84 -2.33
N GLY A 88 3.09 -10.53 -2.52
CA GLY A 88 2.47 -9.47 -1.74
C GLY A 88 0.95 -9.47 -1.84
N LEU A 89 0.41 -9.62 -3.06
CA LEU A 89 -1.04 -9.69 -3.29
C LEU A 89 -1.66 -10.93 -2.65
N VAL A 90 -1.02 -12.09 -2.73
CA VAL A 90 -1.50 -13.31 -2.07
C VAL A 90 -1.53 -13.13 -0.55
N ILE A 91 -0.46 -12.59 0.04
CA ILE A 91 -0.42 -12.29 1.48
C ILE A 91 -1.55 -11.32 1.85
N TYR A 92 -1.74 -10.25 1.06
CA TYR A 92 -2.80 -9.26 1.29
C TYR A 92 -4.20 -9.86 1.25
N ILE A 93 -4.49 -10.70 0.25
CA ILE A 93 -5.79 -11.38 0.09
C ILE A 93 -6.06 -12.30 1.27
N LEU A 94 -5.11 -13.18 1.62
CA LEU A 94 -5.26 -14.12 2.73
C LEU A 94 -5.45 -13.38 4.06
N ALA A 95 -4.70 -12.30 4.28
CA ALA A 95 -4.83 -11.47 5.46
C ALA A 95 -6.18 -10.73 5.52
N SER A 96 -6.68 -10.26 4.38
CA SER A 96 -8.00 -9.61 4.30
C SER A 96 -9.13 -10.61 4.61
N ILE A 97 -9.04 -11.82 4.08
CA ILE A 97 -9.98 -12.92 4.40
C ILE A 97 -9.90 -13.25 5.90
N GLY A 98 -8.70 -13.42 6.44
CA GLY A 98 -8.50 -13.70 7.87
C GLY A 98 -9.07 -12.57 8.76
N SER A 99 -8.92 -11.31 8.35
CA SER A 99 -9.50 -10.16 9.04
C SER A 99 -11.03 -10.16 8.98
N ALA A 100 -11.61 -10.53 7.83
CA ALA A 100 -13.07 -10.65 7.67
C ALA A 100 -13.67 -11.76 8.56
N LEU A 101 -12.92 -12.82 8.80
CA LEU A 101 -13.36 -14.00 9.60
C LEU A 101 -12.93 -13.91 11.07
N SER A 102 -12.33 -12.80 11.52
CA SER A 102 -11.87 -12.66 12.90
C SER A 102 -13.02 -12.62 13.90
N ASP A 103 -12.87 -13.36 15.00
CA ASP A 103 -13.79 -13.41 16.12
C ASP A 103 -13.21 -12.73 17.38
N SER A 104 -11.98 -12.24 17.29
CA SER A 104 -11.26 -11.54 18.36
C SER A 104 -10.51 -10.35 17.81
N VAL A 105 -10.41 -9.27 18.59
CA VAL A 105 -9.62 -8.08 18.23
C VAL A 105 -8.15 -8.44 18.01
N TYR A 106 -7.60 -9.41 18.73
CA TYR A 106 -6.20 -9.85 18.54
C TYR A 106 -6.00 -10.57 17.20
N GLN A 107 -6.98 -11.38 16.76
CA GLN A 107 -6.96 -11.99 15.43
C GLN A 107 -7.04 -10.92 14.35
N LEU A 108 -7.88 -9.90 14.55
CA LEU A 108 -7.96 -8.77 13.64
C LEU A 108 -6.63 -8.00 13.57
N ILE A 109 -5.99 -7.70 14.72
CA ILE A 109 -4.66 -7.07 14.76
C ILE A 109 -3.64 -7.92 13.97
N ALA A 110 -3.60 -9.24 14.21
CA ALA A 110 -2.70 -10.13 13.47
C ALA A 110 -2.99 -10.11 11.97
N GLY A 111 -4.25 -10.19 11.54
CA GLY A 111 -4.67 -10.06 10.15
C GLY A 111 -4.21 -8.74 9.53
N ARG A 112 -4.37 -7.63 10.25
CA ARG A 112 -3.91 -6.29 9.83
C ARG A 112 -2.38 -6.22 9.69
N CYS A 113 -1.63 -6.89 10.57
CA CYS A 113 -0.19 -6.99 10.46
C CYS A 113 0.24 -7.70 9.17
N PHE A 114 -0.35 -8.84 8.85
CA PHE A 114 -0.06 -9.56 7.60
C PHE A 114 -0.54 -8.78 6.37
N GLN A 115 -1.69 -8.11 6.45
CA GLN A 115 -2.20 -7.26 5.37
C GLN A 115 -1.23 -6.10 5.07
N ALA A 116 -0.62 -5.52 6.11
CA ALA A 116 0.41 -4.48 5.98
C ALA A 116 1.67 -4.99 5.26
N LEU A 117 2.11 -6.23 5.57
CA LEU A 117 3.23 -6.86 4.87
C LEU A 117 2.95 -7.00 3.37
N GLY A 118 1.75 -7.46 3.00
CA GLY A 118 1.32 -7.53 1.60
C GLY A 118 1.27 -6.16 0.93
N SER A 119 0.67 -5.17 1.60
CA SER A 119 0.56 -3.78 1.10
C SER A 119 1.93 -3.15 0.83
N GLY A 120 2.93 -3.39 1.70
CA GLY A 120 4.28 -2.90 1.52
C GLY A 120 4.97 -3.47 0.28
N ALA A 121 4.76 -4.75 -0.03
CA ALA A 121 5.25 -5.37 -1.26
C ALA A 121 4.60 -4.73 -2.50
N ILE A 122 3.28 -4.56 -2.48
CA ILE A 122 2.51 -3.94 -3.56
C ILE A 122 3.04 -2.53 -3.85
N SER A 123 3.20 -1.70 -2.81
CA SER A 123 3.65 -0.32 -2.95
C SER A 123 5.10 -0.20 -3.41
N ALA A 124 6.01 -1.00 -2.84
CA ALA A 124 7.42 -0.99 -3.22
C ALA A 124 7.60 -1.40 -4.68
N VAL A 125 6.92 -2.45 -5.11
CA VAL A 125 7.00 -2.93 -6.50
C VAL A 125 6.32 -1.98 -7.46
N SER A 126 5.14 -1.43 -7.14
CA SER A 126 4.43 -0.47 -7.99
C SER A 126 5.32 0.72 -8.34
N LEU A 127 5.96 1.34 -7.33
CA LEU A 127 6.87 2.46 -7.53
C LEU A 127 8.09 2.10 -8.37
N THR A 128 8.61 0.88 -8.21
CA THR A 128 9.79 0.41 -8.94
C THR A 128 9.44 0.11 -10.40
N VAL A 129 8.29 -0.51 -10.67
CA VAL A 129 7.79 -0.76 -12.04
C VAL A 129 7.60 0.55 -12.80
N VAL A 130 7.15 1.64 -12.15
CA VAL A 130 7.09 2.96 -12.79
C VAL A 130 8.48 3.40 -13.27
N LYS A 131 9.49 3.29 -12.40
CA LYS A 131 10.88 3.69 -12.71
C LYS A 131 11.51 2.80 -13.78
N ASP A 132 11.18 1.52 -13.81
CA ASP A 132 11.70 0.57 -14.79
C ASP A 132 11.05 0.78 -16.18
N SER A 133 9.74 1.12 -16.21
CA SER A 133 8.94 1.18 -17.43
C SER A 133 8.88 2.55 -18.10
N PHE A 134 9.10 3.63 -17.36
CA PHE A 134 8.96 5.00 -17.86
C PHE A 134 10.25 5.81 -17.66
N ARG A 135 10.49 6.80 -18.54
CA ARG A 135 11.66 7.69 -18.48
C ARG A 135 11.25 9.15 -18.69
N GLY A 136 12.03 10.07 -18.16
CA GLY A 136 11.85 11.51 -18.33
C GLY A 136 10.44 11.98 -17.99
N ARG A 137 9.87 12.83 -18.83
CA ARG A 137 8.55 13.44 -18.61
C ARG A 137 7.39 12.43 -18.48
N ALA A 138 7.49 11.27 -19.15
CA ALA A 138 6.47 10.22 -19.01
C ALA A 138 6.47 9.62 -17.60
N MET A 139 7.64 9.40 -17.01
CA MET A 139 7.77 8.94 -15.63
C MET A 139 7.20 9.96 -14.64
N GLU A 140 7.51 11.25 -14.83
CA GLU A 140 6.98 12.33 -13.99
C GLU A 140 5.46 12.39 -14.03
N ASN A 141 4.85 12.30 -15.22
CA ASN A 141 3.40 12.29 -15.37
C ASN A 141 2.74 11.10 -14.66
N VAL A 142 3.33 9.91 -14.77
CA VAL A 142 2.80 8.71 -14.08
C VAL A 142 2.94 8.85 -12.57
N LEU A 143 4.07 9.34 -12.06
CA LEU A 143 4.26 9.59 -10.63
C LEU A 143 3.28 10.64 -10.11
N THR A 144 3.04 11.71 -10.88
CA THR A 144 2.04 12.74 -10.53
C THR A 144 0.63 12.14 -10.43
N LEU A 145 0.25 11.28 -11.40
CA LEU A 145 -1.04 10.60 -11.34
C LEU A 145 -1.17 9.71 -10.10
N ILE A 146 -0.13 8.93 -9.79
CA ILE A 146 -0.09 8.08 -8.59
C ILE A 146 -0.24 8.94 -7.33
N GLN A 147 0.51 10.04 -7.22
CA GLN A 147 0.41 10.95 -6.09
C GLN A 147 -0.99 11.58 -5.98
N THR A 148 -1.60 11.94 -7.10
CA THR A 148 -2.99 12.43 -7.12
C THR A 148 -3.95 11.38 -6.57
N MET A 149 -3.79 10.11 -6.93
CA MET A 149 -4.62 9.01 -6.40
C MET A 149 -4.41 8.83 -4.89
N ILE A 150 -3.17 8.88 -4.42
CA ILE A 150 -2.83 8.76 -2.98
C ILE A 150 -3.47 9.91 -2.17
N VAL A 151 -3.56 11.12 -2.72
CA VAL A 151 -4.19 12.27 -2.05
C VAL A 151 -5.72 12.21 -2.11
N LEU A 152 -6.29 11.76 -3.22
CA LEU A 152 -7.74 11.68 -3.40
C LEU A 152 -8.36 10.49 -2.67
N ALA A 153 -7.63 9.38 -2.55
CA ALA A 153 -8.15 8.15 -1.95
C ALA A 153 -8.61 8.33 -0.49
N PRO A 154 -7.89 9.03 0.40
CA PRO A 154 -8.36 9.33 1.76
C PRO A 154 -9.63 10.18 1.82
N MET A 155 -9.95 10.95 0.78
CA MET A 155 -11.19 11.72 0.72
C MET A 155 -12.38 10.83 0.34
N LEU A 156 -12.17 9.87 -0.54
CA LEU A 156 -13.22 9.01 -1.07
C LEU A 156 -13.43 7.75 -0.23
N ALA A 157 -12.35 7.20 0.33
CA ALA A 157 -12.38 5.92 1.03
C ALA A 157 -13.32 5.91 2.25
N PRO A 158 -13.35 6.91 3.16
CA PRO A 158 -14.30 6.92 4.27
C PRO A 158 -15.75 6.98 3.80
N VAL A 159 -16.03 7.76 2.73
CA VAL A 159 -17.38 7.86 2.15
C VAL A 159 -17.82 6.51 1.61
N LEU A 160 -16.94 5.83 0.86
CA LEU A 160 -17.21 4.48 0.35
C LEU A 160 -17.36 3.46 1.49
N GLY A 161 -16.55 3.59 2.54
CA GLY A 161 -16.64 2.77 3.75
C GLY A 161 -17.98 2.95 4.47
N GLY A 162 -18.39 4.20 4.68
CA GLY A 162 -19.70 4.52 5.25
C GLY A 162 -20.86 3.96 4.41
N LEU A 163 -20.81 4.12 3.09
CA LEU A 163 -21.81 3.53 2.18
C LEU A 163 -21.83 1.98 2.25
N LEU A 164 -20.67 1.33 2.33
CA LEU A 164 -20.61 -0.11 2.51
C LEU A 164 -21.27 -0.54 3.83
N LEU A 165 -21.09 0.22 4.91
CA LEU A 165 -21.68 -0.08 6.21
C LEU A 165 -23.20 0.06 6.24
N THR A 166 -23.82 0.77 5.29
CA THR A 166 -25.30 0.82 5.21
C THR A 166 -25.91 -0.49 4.70
N VAL A 167 -25.13 -1.30 3.96
CA VAL A 167 -25.60 -2.54 3.31
C VAL A 167 -24.93 -3.79 3.87
N THR A 168 -23.83 -3.64 4.65
CA THR A 168 -23.09 -4.76 5.23
C THR A 168 -22.50 -4.39 6.58
N SER A 169 -21.94 -5.39 7.31
CA SER A 169 -21.20 -5.15 8.54
C SER A 169 -19.74 -4.73 8.25
N TRP A 170 -18.99 -4.42 9.30
CA TRP A 170 -17.56 -4.14 9.21
C TRP A 170 -16.75 -5.24 8.48
N ARG A 171 -17.21 -6.50 8.56
CA ARG A 171 -16.62 -7.62 7.80
C ARG A 171 -16.71 -7.43 6.29
N GLY A 172 -17.75 -6.78 5.81
CA GLY A 172 -17.95 -6.47 4.39
C GLY A 172 -16.85 -5.59 3.80
N ILE A 173 -16.25 -4.72 4.61
CA ILE A 173 -15.11 -3.90 4.20
C ILE A 173 -13.91 -4.80 3.84
N PHE A 174 -13.59 -5.78 4.68
CA PHE A 174 -12.49 -6.71 4.40
C PHE A 174 -12.79 -7.63 3.21
N TRP A 175 -14.06 -7.99 2.99
CA TRP A 175 -14.46 -8.69 1.78
C TRP A 175 -14.31 -7.81 0.53
N ALA A 176 -14.66 -6.53 0.59
CA ALA A 176 -14.42 -5.59 -0.51
C ALA A 176 -12.93 -5.46 -0.82
N LEU A 177 -12.07 -5.34 0.21
CA LEU A 177 -10.61 -5.33 0.07
C LEU A 177 -10.09 -6.65 -0.53
N THR A 178 -10.67 -7.79 -0.15
CA THR A 178 -10.35 -9.09 -0.75
C THR A 178 -10.66 -9.11 -2.25
N VAL A 179 -11.84 -8.63 -2.65
CA VAL A 179 -12.23 -8.55 -4.07
C VAL A 179 -11.29 -7.64 -4.84
N CYS A 180 -10.93 -6.47 -4.29
CA CYS A 180 -9.92 -5.59 -4.89
C CYS A 180 -8.56 -6.30 -5.03
N GLY A 181 -8.13 -7.04 -4.01
CA GLY A 181 -6.90 -7.83 -4.03
C GLY A 181 -6.90 -8.91 -5.12
N VAL A 182 -8.01 -9.65 -5.24
CA VAL A 182 -8.18 -10.69 -6.29
C VAL A 182 -8.17 -10.06 -7.69
N ALA A 183 -8.85 -8.92 -7.87
CA ALA A 183 -8.82 -8.19 -9.14
C ALA A 183 -7.40 -7.73 -9.50
N ALA A 184 -6.65 -7.18 -8.52
CA ALA A 184 -5.26 -6.80 -8.72
C ALA A 184 -4.37 -8.00 -9.05
N LEU A 185 -4.58 -9.13 -8.37
CA LEU A 185 -3.85 -10.37 -8.63
C LEU A 185 -4.11 -10.88 -10.05
N ALA A 186 -5.36 -10.89 -10.49
CA ALA A 186 -5.74 -11.29 -11.85
C ALA A 186 -5.07 -10.39 -12.90
N LEU A 187 -5.08 -9.06 -12.69
CA LEU A 187 -4.41 -8.12 -13.58
C LEU A 187 -2.88 -8.27 -13.56
N SER A 188 -2.30 -8.70 -12.44
CA SER A 188 -0.85 -8.93 -12.31
C SER A 188 -0.32 -10.02 -13.23
N PHE A 189 -1.16 -10.96 -13.67
CA PHE A 189 -0.73 -11.97 -14.64
C PHE A 189 -0.42 -11.38 -16.02
N ALA A 190 -1.02 -10.22 -16.36
CA ALA A 190 -0.69 -9.48 -17.56
C ALA A 190 0.60 -8.64 -17.44
N LEU A 191 1.14 -8.47 -16.21
CA LEU A 191 2.41 -7.79 -15.98
C LEU A 191 3.55 -8.71 -16.39
N ARG A 192 4.45 -8.21 -17.25
CA ARG A 192 5.70 -8.87 -17.59
C ARG A 192 6.77 -8.48 -16.56
N GLU A 193 7.78 -9.35 -16.40
CA GLU A 193 8.92 -8.98 -15.56
C GLU A 193 9.61 -7.74 -16.12
N THR A 194 9.84 -6.75 -15.26
CA THR A 194 10.48 -5.48 -15.65
C THR A 194 11.94 -5.38 -15.20
N LEU A 195 12.37 -6.29 -14.32
CA LEU A 195 13.75 -6.35 -13.88
C LEU A 195 14.63 -6.90 -15.01
N THR A 196 15.53 -6.08 -15.54
CA THR A 196 16.51 -6.48 -16.56
C THR A 196 17.75 -7.10 -15.96
N ASP A 197 18.28 -6.51 -14.90
CA ASP A 197 19.53 -6.93 -14.27
C ASP A 197 19.32 -7.14 -12.76
N PRO A 198 19.24 -8.39 -12.29
CA PRO A 198 19.12 -8.69 -10.86
C PRO A 198 20.33 -8.18 -10.08
N THR A 199 20.10 -7.55 -8.94
CA THR A 199 21.19 -7.06 -8.07
C THR A 199 22.01 -8.26 -7.55
N PRO A 200 23.34 -8.30 -7.82
CA PRO A 200 24.18 -9.38 -7.33
C PRO A 200 24.29 -9.35 -5.80
N GLY A 201 24.33 -10.51 -5.17
CA GLY A 201 24.49 -10.66 -3.72
C GLY A 201 23.20 -11.03 -2.98
N SER A 202 23.23 -10.94 -1.65
CA SER A 202 22.08 -11.25 -0.79
C SER A 202 21.15 -10.03 -0.68
N ALA A 203 19.83 -10.24 -0.78
CA ALA A 203 18.84 -9.19 -0.52
C ALA A 203 18.99 -8.62 0.91
N LEU A 204 19.34 -9.46 1.88
CA LEU A 204 19.63 -9.05 3.25
C LEU A 204 20.88 -8.14 3.35
N HIS A 205 21.90 -8.37 2.53
CA HIS A 205 23.06 -7.48 2.46
C HIS A 205 22.67 -6.10 1.92
N SER A 206 21.73 -6.04 1.00
CA SER A 206 21.20 -4.78 0.48
C SER A 206 20.40 -3.98 1.52
N LEU A 207 19.75 -4.65 2.49
CA LEU A 207 19.17 -3.98 3.66
C LEU A 207 20.23 -3.26 4.52
N GLY A 208 21.42 -3.82 4.64
CA GLY A 208 22.56 -3.16 5.31
C GLY A 208 22.94 -1.83 4.67
N ARG A 209 22.69 -1.64 3.37
CA ARG A 209 22.94 -0.36 2.68
C ARG A 209 21.98 0.75 3.12
N VAL A 210 20.80 0.42 3.65
CA VAL A 210 19.87 1.40 4.22
C VAL A 210 20.53 2.14 5.38
N THR A 211 21.29 1.43 6.22
CA THR A 211 22.05 2.07 7.32
C THR A 211 23.13 3.02 6.82
N VAL A 212 23.75 2.73 5.69
CA VAL A 212 24.75 3.61 5.07
C VAL A 212 24.07 4.89 4.58
N VAL A 213 22.90 4.79 3.94
CA VAL A 213 22.13 5.96 3.48
C VAL A 213 21.66 6.81 4.66
N LEU A 214 21.19 6.16 5.75
CA LEU A 214 20.77 6.85 6.97
C LEU A 214 21.93 7.55 7.69
N ARG A 215 23.18 7.12 7.51
CA ARG A 215 24.37 7.80 8.06
C ARG A 215 24.70 9.10 7.33
N HIS A 216 24.25 9.29 6.09
CA HIS A 216 24.46 10.53 5.34
C HIS A 216 23.67 11.68 5.97
N ALA A 217 24.37 12.72 6.45
CA ALA A 217 23.74 13.84 7.17
C ALA A 217 22.68 14.56 6.32
N ARG A 218 22.94 14.79 5.03
CA ARG A 218 21.98 15.44 4.12
C ARG A 218 20.69 14.61 3.97
N PHE A 219 20.80 13.29 3.89
CA PHE A 219 19.63 12.41 3.78
C PHE A 219 18.82 12.44 5.08
N ARG A 220 19.47 12.37 6.24
CA ARG A 220 18.78 12.48 7.53
C ARG A 220 18.06 13.82 7.69
N SER A 221 18.70 14.94 7.31
CA SER A 221 18.07 16.26 7.38
C SER A 221 16.83 16.32 6.51
N LEU A 222 16.89 15.84 5.27
CA LEU A 222 15.73 15.77 4.38
C LEU A 222 14.61 14.89 4.95
N LEU A 223 14.97 13.74 5.51
CA LEU A 223 14.03 12.81 6.12
C LEU A 223 13.33 13.43 7.34
N ILE A 224 14.08 14.12 8.20
CA ILE A 224 13.55 14.84 9.36
C ILE A 224 12.61 15.97 8.92
N ILE A 225 13.03 16.79 7.96
CA ILE A 225 12.20 17.90 7.43
C ILE A 225 10.90 17.36 6.84
N PHE A 226 10.96 16.31 6.03
CA PHE A 226 9.78 15.69 5.44
C PHE A 226 8.85 15.09 6.50
N SER A 227 9.42 14.40 7.50
CA SER A 227 8.63 13.81 8.59
C SER A 227 7.95 14.89 9.43
N LEU A 228 8.68 15.95 9.81
CA LEU A 228 8.11 17.05 10.58
C LEU A 228 7.06 17.84 9.80
N SER A 229 7.22 18.04 8.50
CA SER A 229 6.21 18.71 7.66
C SER A 229 4.95 17.89 7.43
N SER A 230 5.06 16.56 7.45
CA SER A 230 3.90 15.64 7.28
C SER A 230 3.14 15.40 8.59
N MET A 231 3.80 15.57 9.74
CA MET A 231 3.23 15.27 11.06
C MET A 231 1.98 16.09 11.41
N PRO A 232 1.93 17.43 11.18
CA PRO A 232 0.72 18.22 11.46
C PRO A 232 -0.48 17.78 10.63
N PHE A 233 -0.26 17.41 9.36
CA PHE A 233 -1.32 16.92 8.48
C PHE A 233 -1.91 15.61 8.99
N MET A 234 -1.06 14.66 9.39
CA MET A 234 -1.50 13.37 9.95
C MET A 234 -2.17 13.55 11.31
N ALA A 235 -1.66 14.45 12.16
CA ALA A 235 -2.28 14.78 13.45
C ALA A 235 -3.66 15.40 13.26
N TYR A 236 -3.82 16.32 12.28
CA TYR A 236 -5.10 16.89 11.94
C TYR A 236 -6.10 15.82 11.47
N LEU A 237 -5.69 14.93 10.56
CA LEU A 237 -6.55 13.84 10.10
C LEU A 237 -7.01 12.93 11.24
N ALA A 238 -6.09 12.58 12.15
CA ALA A 238 -6.41 11.75 13.30
C ALA A 238 -7.37 12.46 14.29
N ALA A 239 -7.18 13.76 14.53
CA ALA A 239 -8.01 14.54 15.45
C ALA A 239 -9.37 14.88 14.85
N SER A 240 -9.46 15.11 13.52
CA SER A 240 -10.70 15.52 12.86
C SER A 240 -11.83 14.51 13.03
N ALA A 241 -11.52 13.23 13.05
CA ALA A 241 -12.50 12.17 13.26
C ALA A 241 -13.25 12.34 14.59
N TYR A 242 -12.54 12.71 15.67
CA TYR A 242 -13.14 12.91 17.00
C TYR A 242 -13.88 14.24 17.12
N VAL A 243 -13.39 15.31 16.46
CA VAL A 243 -14.01 16.63 16.53
C VAL A 243 -15.37 16.69 15.82
N PHE A 244 -15.56 15.86 14.78
CA PHE A 244 -16.82 15.83 14.02
C PHE A 244 -17.83 14.79 14.55
N GLU A 245 -17.44 13.87 15.44
CA GLU A 245 -18.37 12.95 16.11
C GLU A 245 -19.06 13.58 17.34
N ASP A 246 -18.47 14.59 17.96
CA ASP A 246 -19.01 15.23 19.19
C ASP A 246 -19.94 16.43 18.90
N ASN A 247 -20.26 16.73 17.64
CA ASN A 247 -21.20 17.76 17.21
C ASN A 247 -22.30 17.20 16.30
#